data_29995d71928e5a3b3c0b3e37397b9e07
#
_entry.id   29995d71928e5a3b3c0b3e37397b9e07
#
_cell.length_a   1.000
_cell.length_b   1.000
_cell.length_c   1.000
_cell.angle_alpha   90.00
_cell.angle_beta   90.00
_cell.angle_gamma   90.00
#
_symmetry.space_group_name_H-M   'P 1'
#
loop_
_entity.id
_entity.type
_entity.pdbx_description
1 polymer ?
#
loop_
_entity_poly.entity_id
_entity_poly.type
_entity_poly.pdbx_seq_one_letter_code
_entity_poly.pdbx_strand_id
1 'polypeptide(L)'
;GDVYKRQIVDGPVSAEVLSETAEEMIAEGQVLAGLDPHVVVKIPMTGEGMKAVSALSDMGIRSNVTLIFSAGQALLAARAGASYVSPFVGRIDDIGWDGVEMIRTIADIFRFHKIKTEIIAASVRKPQHVAQCALAGADIATVPYQVLMDTLKHPLTDIGIARFKADWEKTHK
;
A
#
# COMPACT_ATOMS: atom_id res chain seq x y z
N GLY A 1 -10.09 14.27 -6.36
CA GLY A 1 -9.56 13.72 -5.12
C GLY A 1 -8.04 13.76 -5.02
N ASP A 2 -7.31 13.23 -6.01
CA ASP A 2 -5.85 13.03 -5.89
C ASP A 2 -5.06 14.34 -6.02
N VAL A 3 -5.55 15.31 -6.79
CA VAL A 3 -4.97 16.66 -6.88
C VAL A 3 -4.95 17.36 -5.51
N TYR A 4 -6.00 17.21 -4.70
CA TYR A 4 -6.04 17.79 -3.35
C TYR A 4 -5.08 17.09 -2.38
N LYS A 5 -4.93 15.78 -2.48
CA LYS A 5 -3.96 15.04 -1.67
C LYS A 5 -2.54 15.52 -1.93
N ARG A 6 -2.19 15.76 -3.20
CA ARG A 6 -0.86 16.24 -3.59
C ARG A 6 -0.51 17.63 -3.03
N GLN A 7 -1.50 18.48 -2.82
CA GLN A 7 -1.28 19.82 -2.21
C GLN A 7 -0.87 19.76 -0.73
N ILE A 8 -1.16 18.65 -0.05
CA ILE A 8 -0.93 18.47 1.39
C ILE A 8 0.25 17.52 1.65
N VAL A 9 0.43 16.50 0.79
CA VAL A 9 1.41 15.43 0.98
C VAL A 9 2.67 15.73 0.18
N ASP A 10 3.82 15.76 0.84
CA ASP A 10 5.13 15.83 0.20
C ASP A 10 5.67 14.41 0.01
N GLY A 11 5.21 13.72 -1.02
CA GLY A 11 5.58 12.34 -1.31
C GLY A 11 4.77 11.72 -2.45
N PRO A 12 4.99 10.44 -2.77
CA PRO A 12 4.28 9.76 -3.84
C PRO A 12 2.78 9.67 -3.60
N VAL A 13 1.98 9.97 -4.62
CA VAL A 13 0.52 9.84 -4.63
C VAL A 13 0.11 8.98 -5.83
N SER A 14 -0.64 7.89 -5.58
CA SER A 14 -1.14 7.03 -6.65
C SER A 14 -2.38 7.63 -7.30
N ALA A 15 -2.39 7.71 -8.64
CA ALA A 15 -3.53 8.05 -9.46
C ALA A 15 -3.89 6.88 -10.39
N GLU A 16 -5.12 6.38 -10.31
CA GLU A 16 -5.54 5.14 -10.97
C GLU A 16 -6.08 5.42 -12.37
N VAL A 17 -5.61 4.64 -13.37
CA VAL A 17 -6.17 4.63 -14.72
C VAL A 17 -7.54 3.95 -14.72
N LEU A 18 -8.42 4.41 -15.60
CA LEU A 18 -9.77 3.86 -15.75
C LEU A 18 -9.91 3.04 -17.04
N SER A 19 -8.95 3.15 -17.95
CA SER A 19 -8.93 2.45 -19.24
C SER A 19 -8.73 0.94 -19.06
N GLU A 20 -9.12 0.16 -20.08
CA GLU A 20 -9.05 -1.31 -20.04
C GLU A 20 -7.97 -1.90 -20.96
N THR A 21 -7.60 -1.21 -22.03
CA THR A 21 -6.55 -1.66 -22.97
C THR A 21 -5.18 -1.11 -22.57
N ALA A 22 -4.13 -1.82 -22.92
CA ALA A 22 -2.76 -1.38 -22.62
C ALA A 22 -2.44 -0.02 -23.25
N GLU A 23 -2.84 0.20 -24.50
CA GLU A 23 -2.60 1.43 -25.24
C GLU A 23 -3.26 2.63 -24.55
N GLU A 24 -4.53 2.50 -24.17
CA GLU A 24 -5.26 3.55 -23.46
C GLU A 24 -4.69 3.80 -22.05
N MET A 25 -4.33 2.73 -21.31
CA MET A 25 -3.69 2.85 -19.98
C MET A 25 -2.34 3.58 -20.09
N ILE A 26 -1.55 3.34 -21.13
CA ILE A 26 -0.28 4.03 -21.36
C ILE A 26 -0.53 5.52 -21.61
N ALA A 27 -1.47 5.85 -22.51
CA ALA A 27 -1.79 7.23 -22.83
C ALA A 27 -2.31 8.00 -21.60
N GLU A 28 -3.25 7.40 -20.85
CA GLU A 28 -3.77 7.95 -19.61
C GLU A 28 -2.67 8.09 -18.53
N GLY A 29 -1.82 7.08 -18.39
CA GLY A 29 -0.69 7.07 -17.46
C GLY A 29 0.32 8.19 -17.72
N GLN A 30 0.62 8.47 -19.00
CA GLN A 30 1.48 9.59 -19.39
C GLN A 30 0.88 10.95 -19.01
N VAL A 31 -0.44 11.12 -19.21
CA VAL A 31 -1.17 12.33 -18.78
C VAL A 31 -1.11 12.49 -17.27
N LEU A 32 -1.40 11.43 -16.51
CA LEU A 32 -1.36 11.46 -15.05
C LEU A 32 0.04 11.76 -14.52
N ALA A 33 1.07 11.12 -15.05
CA ALA A 33 2.46 11.37 -14.66
C ALA A 33 2.94 12.78 -14.99
N GLY A 34 2.39 13.40 -16.03
CA GLY A 34 2.66 14.79 -16.40
C GLY A 34 2.08 15.85 -15.46
N LEU A 35 1.15 15.49 -14.57
CA LEU A 35 0.53 16.43 -13.63
C LEU A 35 1.47 16.86 -12.50
N ASP A 36 2.29 15.92 -12.00
CA ASP A 36 3.24 16.18 -10.92
C ASP A 36 4.28 15.04 -10.86
N PRO A 37 5.57 15.32 -10.60
CA PRO A 37 6.63 14.31 -10.56
C PRO A 37 6.47 13.26 -9.44
N HIS A 38 5.61 13.52 -8.45
CA HIS A 38 5.31 12.55 -7.38
C HIS A 38 4.12 11.63 -7.72
N VAL A 39 3.45 11.84 -8.85
CA VAL A 39 2.38 10.94 -9.28
C VAL A 39 2.96 9.57 -9.63
N VAL A 40 2.33 8.53 -9.09
CA VAL A 40 2.56 7.13 -9.39
C VAL A 40 1.31 6.59 -10.08
N VAL A 41 1.45 6.07 -11.28
CA VAL A 41 0.31 5.59 -12.07
C VAL A 41 -0.15 4.25 -11.52
N LYS A 42 -1.40 4.16 -11.06
CA LYS A 42 -1.95 2.95 -10.48
C LYS A 42 -2.68 2.15 -11.55
N ILE A 43 -2.29 0.88 -11.72
CA ILE A 43 -2.68 0.00 -12.83
C ILE A 43 -3.23 -1.32 -12.27
N PRO A 44 -4.37 -1.84 -12.78
CA PRO A 44 -4.91 -3.10 -12.33
C PRO A 44 -4.06 -4.30 -12.81
N MET A 45 -4.05 -5.37 -12.00
CA MET A 45 -3.32 -6.62 -12.28
C MET A 45 -4.04 -7.44 -13.36
N THR A 46 -3.92 -7.03 -14.61
CA THR A 46 -4.44 -7.70 -15.80
C THR A 46 -3.33 -7.92 -16.85
N GLY A 47 -3.60 -8.72 -17.86
CA GLY A 47 -2.65 -8.91 -18.97
C GLY A 47 -2.35 -7.58 -19.68
N GLU A 48 -3.36 -6.76 -19.94
CA GLU A 48 -3.21 -5.44 -20.53
C GLU A 48 -2.48 -4.48 -19.57
N GLY A 49 -2.79 -4.55 -18.26
CA GLY A 49 -2.08 -3.80 -17.24
C GLY A 49 -0.59 -4.11 -17.20
N MET A 50 -0.20 -5.37 -17.35
CA MET A 50 1.24 -5.75 -17.36
C MET A 50 1.98 -5.21 -18.58
N LYS A 51 1.35 -5.18 -19.75
CA LYS A 51 1.89 -4.52 -20.94
C LYS A 51 2.07 -3.01 -20.71
N ALA A 52 1.07 -2.37 -20.11
CA ALA A 52 1.13 -0.95 -19.78
C ALA A 52 2.24 -0.65 -18.75
N VAL A 53 2.36 -1.45 -17.69
CA VAL A 53 3.43 -1.31 -16.68
C VAL A 53 4.80 -1.39 -17.32
N SER A 54 5.04 -2.36 -18.22
CA SER A 54 6.33 -2.51 -18.92
C SER A 54 6.64 -1.28 -19.77
N ALA A 55 5.69 -0.81 -20.57
CA ALA A 55 5.89 0.36 -21.40
C ALA A 55 6.12 1.65 -20.58
N LEU A 56 5.37 1.86 -19.52
CA LEU A 56 5.56 3.02 -18.61
C LEU A 56 6.90 2.96 -17.89
N SER A 57 7.34 1.78 -17.48
CA SER A 57 8.66 1.57 -16.87
C SER A 57 9.80 1.95 -17.83
N ASP A 58 9.71 1.56 -19.11
CA ASP A 58 10.68 1.93 -20.14
C ASP A 58 10.74 3.46 -20.37
N MET A 59 9.63 4.16 -20.09
CA MET A 59 9.54 5.62 -20.15
C MET A 59 10.00 6.31 -18.84
N GLY A 60 10.40 5.55 -17.81
CA GLY A 60 10.77 6.08 -16.50
C GLY A 60 9.59 6.52 -15.64
N ILE A 61 8.36 6.15 -15.99
CA ILE A 61 7.14 6.46 -15.26
C ILE A 61 6.89 5.39 -14.22
N ARG A 62 6.79 5.79 -12.95
CA ARG A 62 6.56 4.88 -11.83
C ARG A 62 5.11 4.37 -11.83
N SER A 63 4.94 3.07 -11.56
CA SER A 63 3.63 2.45 -11.46
C SER A 63 3.43 1.72 -10.14
N ASN A 64 2.16 1.63 -9.72
CA ASN A 64 1.66 0.86 -8.59
C ASN A 64 0.63 -0.15 -9.10
N VAL A 65 0.98 -1.43 -9.10
CA VAL A 65 0.05 -2.47 -9.55
C VAL A 65 -0.91 -2.85 -8.43
N THR A 66 -2.19 -2.65 -8.68
CA THR A 66 -3.29 -2.89 -7.72
C THR A 66 -4.06 -4.17 -8.04
N LEU A 67 -4.96 -4.56 -7.13
CA LEU A 67 -5.78 -5.77 -7.23
C LEU A 67 -4.93 -7.04 -7.30
N ILE A 68 -3.93 -7.11 -6.44
CA ILE A 68 -3.07 -8.28 -6.29
C ILE A 68 -3.63 -9.16 -5.17
N PHE A 69 -3.82 -10.44 -5.48
CA PHE A 69 -4.38 -11.46 -4.60
C PHE A 69 -3.53 -12.72 -4.49
N SER A 70 -2.33 -12.73 -5.08
CA SER A 70 -1.38 -13.84 -4.97
C SER A 70 0.07 -13.37 -5.11
N ALA A 71 1.00 -14.16 -4.56
CA ALA A 71 2.43 -13.87 -4.68
C ALA A 71 2.92 -13.99 -6.13
N GLY A 72 2.32 -14.88 -6.93
CA GLY A 72 2.63 -14.98 -8.37
C GLY A 72 2.28 -13.72 -9.14
N GLN A 73 1.12 -13.10 -8.85
CA GLN A 73 0.74 -11.81 -9.43
C GLN A 73 1.73 -10.71 -9.05
N ALA A 74 2.12 -10.61 -7.77
CA ALA A 74 3.09 -9.62 -7.30
C ALA A 74 4.46 -9.79 -7.99
N LEU A 75 4.94 -11.03 -8.13
CA LEU A 75 6.19 -11.33 -8.81
C LEU A 75 6.13 -10.93 -10.29
N LEU A 76 5.03 -11.23 -10.98
CA LEU A 76 4.85 -10.87 -12.39
C LEU A 76 4.82 -9.36 -12.57
N ALA A 77 4.09 -8.62 -11.71
CA ALA A 77 4.04 -7.16 -11.71
C ALA A 77 5.45 -6.54 -11.48
N ALA A 78 6.19 -7.04 -10.52
CA ALA A 78 7.55 -6.59 -10.24
C ALA A 78 8.49 -6.82 -11.43
N ARG A 79 8.38 -7.97 -12.11
CA ARG A 79 9.17 -8.29 -13.32
C ARG A 79 8.76 -7.48 -14.54
N ALA A 80 7.51 -7.00 -14.59
CA ALA A 80 7.07 -6.03 -15.60
C ALA A 80 7.60 -4.61 -15.36
N GLY A 81 8.25 -4.34 -14.22
CA GLY A 81 8.86 -3.04 -13.91
C GLY A 81 8.05 -2.17 -12.96
N ALA A 82 7.06 -2.73 -12.25
CA ALA A 82 6.31 -2.00 -11.24
C ALA A 82 7.22 -1.46 -10.12
N SER A 83 7.03 -0.18 -9.76
CA SER A 83 7.71 0.42 -8.60
C SER A 83 7.08 -0.04 -7.29
N TYR A 84 5.76 -0.26 -7.30
CA TYR A 84 4.97 -0.71 -6.16
C TYR A 84 4.00 -1.82 -6.56
N VAL A 85 3.71 -2.70 -5.62
CA VAL A 85 2.62 -3.68 -5.71
C VAL A 85 1.69 -3.52 -4.51
N SER A 86 0.38 -3.57 -4.75
CA SER A 86 -0.64 -3.40 -3.72
C SER A 86 -1.46 -4.68 -3.51
N PRO A 87 -0.95 -5.68 -2.76
CA PRO A 87 -1.69 -6.85 -2.36
C PRO A 87 -2.81 -6.51 -1.35
N PHE A 88 -3.99 -7.12 -1.54
CA PHE A 88 -5.22 -6.80 -0.82
C PHE A 88 -5.45 -7.72 0.37
N VAL A 89 -4.86 -7.40 1.52
CA VAL A 89 -4.89 -8.21 2.74
C VAL A 89 -6.32 -8.50 3.20
N GLY A 90 -7.13 -7.48 3.44
CA GLY A 90 -8.47 -7.66 3.99
C GLY A 90 -9.42 -8.40 3.06
N ARG A 91 -9.29 -8.28 1.73
CA ARG A 91 -10.10 -9.04 0.78
C ARG A 91 -9.71 -10.52 0.71
N ILE A 92 -8.45 -10.84 0.94
CA ILE A 92 -7.98 -12.23 1.08
C ILE A 92 -8.57 -12.86 2.35
N ASP A 93 -8.59 -12.11 3.46
CA ASP A 93 -9.23 -12.56 4.71
C ASP A 93 -10.74 -12.83 4.52
N ASP A 94 -11.43 -12.03 3.69
CA ASP A 94 -12.87 -12.19 3.42
C ASP A 94 -13.23 -13.55 2.79
N ILE A 95 -12.31 -14.14 2.04
CA ILE A 95 -12.50 -15.47 1.41
C ILE A 95 -11.92 -16.61 2.26
N GLY A 96 -11.54 -16.32 3.52
CA GLY A 96 -11.04 -17.31 4.47
C GLY A 96 -9.58 -17.70 4.29
N TRP A 97 -8.79 -16.91 3.58
CA TRP A 97 -7.35 -17.09 3.43
C TRP A 97 -6.61 -16.09 4.34
N ASP A 98 -5.30 -16.24 4.47
CA ASP A 98 -4.47 -15.38 5.30
C ASP A 98 -3.77 -14.32 4.43
N GLY A 99 -4.29 -13.08 4.48
CA GLY A 99 -3.75 -11.95 3.72
C GLY A 99 -2.38 -11.50 4.22
N VAL A 100 -2.09 -11.66 5.51
CA VAL A 100 -0.77 -11.34 6.08
C VAL A 100 0.28 -12.35 5.63
N GLU A 101 -0.07 -13.63 5.55
CA GLU A 101 0.83 -14.65 5.04
C GLU A 101 1.14 -14.46 3.54
N MET A 102 0.18 -13.96 2.76
CA MET A 102 0.43 -13.54 1.39
C MET A 102 1.48 -12.41 1.32
N ILE A 103 1.40 -11.39 2.18
CA ILE A 103 2.41 -10.33 2.28
C ILE A 103 3.78 -10.94 2.58
N ARG A 104 3.88 -11.83 3.58
CA ARG A 104 5.13 -12.49 3.95
C ARG A 104 5.74 -13.26 2.78
N THR A 105 4.94 -14.03 2.08
CA THR A 105 5.39 -14.78 0.90
C THR A 105 5.94 -13.86 -0.18
N ILE A 106 5.26 -12.74 -0.47
CA ILE A 106 5.72 -11.74 -1.44
C ILE A 106 7.06 -11.14 -0.99
N ALA A 107 7.15 -10.71 0.27
CA ALA A 107 8.36 -10.10 0.83
C ALA A 107 9.56 -11.06 0.80
N ASP A 108 9.34 -12.33 1.12
CA ASP A 108 10.39 -13.37 1.06
C ASP A 108 10.89 -13.58 -0.37
N ILE A 109 9.98 -13.65 -1.36
CA ILE A 109 10.34 -13.75 -2.79
C ILE A 109 11.14 -12.52 -3.22
N PHE A 110 10.67 -11.31 -2.89
CA PHE A 110 11.33 -10.06 -3.29
C PHE A 110 12.73 -9.96 -2.66
N ARG A 111 12.87 -10.31 -1.39
CA ARG A 111 14.15 -10.34 -0.69
C ARG A 111 15.11 -11.38 -1.29
N PHE A 112 14.65 -12.59 -1.55
CA PHE A 112 15.47 -13.67 -2.10
C PHE A 112 16.00 -13.31 -3.50
N HIS A 113 15.16 -12.72 -4.34
CA HIS A 113 15.51 -12.33 -5.70
C HIS A 113 16.06 -10.90 -5.82
N LYS A 114 16.25 -10.18 -4.69
CA LYS A 114 16.74 -8.79 -4.64
C LYS A 114 15.89 -7.84 -5.51
N ILE A 115 14.59 -8.07 -5.56
CA ILE A 115 13.63 -7.23 -6.26
C ILE A 115 13.48 -5.92 -5.48
N LYS A 116 13.46 -4.78 -6.20
CA LYS A 116 13.39 -3.44 -5.60
C LYS A 116 11.97 -2.87 -5.50
N THR A 117 11.00 -3.56 -6.08
CA THR A 117 9.59 -3.18 -5.99
C THR A 117 9.13 -3.19 -4.54
N GLU A 118 8.51 -2.10 -4.08
CA GLU A 118 8.00 -1.97 -2.72
C GLU A 118 6.59 -2.54 -2.59
N ILE A 119 6.30 -3.08 -1.42
CA ILE A 119 5.03 -3.76 -1.10
C ILE A 119 4.14 -2.81 -0.31
N ILE A 120 2.99 -2.46 -0.85
CA ILE A 120 1.95 -1.68 -0.20
C ILE A 120 0.86 -2.61 0.32
N ALA A 121 0.81 -2.90 1.61
CA ALA A 121 -0.31 -3.63 2.19
C ALA A 121 -1.59 -2.81 2.03
N ALA A 122 -2.48 -3.26 1.15
CA ALA A 122 -3.75 -2.61 0.83
C ALA A 122 -4.94 -3.32 1.47
N SER A 123 -6.11 -2.65 1.48
CA SER A 123 -7.32 -3.21 2.11
C SER A 123 -7.13 -3.54 3.60
N VAL A 124 -6.35 -2.74 4.31
CA VAL A 124 -6.17 -2.85 5.78
C VAL A 124 -7.49 -2.48 6.46
N ARG A 125 -7.98 -3.31 7.41
CA ARG A 125 -9.31 -3.15 8.01
C ARG A 125 -9.32 -3.10 9.53
N LYS A 126 -8.21 -3.43 10.17
CA LYS A 126 -8.09 -3.50 11.65
C LYS A 126 -6.68 -3.12 12.09
N PRO A 127 -6.50 -2.59 13.31
CA PRO A 127 -5.19 -2.21 13.85
C PRO A 127 -4.15 -3.33 13.80
N GLN A 128 -4.56 -4.57 14.03
CA GLN A 128 -3.66 -5.73 13.99
C GLN A 128 -3.02 -5.93 12.60
N HIS A 129 -3.74 -5.63 11.51
CA HIS A 129 -3.17 -5.71 10.16
C HIS A 129 -1.96 -4.80 9.99
N VAL A 130 -1.98 -3.59 10.60
CA VAL A 130 -0.88 -2.64 10.48
C VAL A 130 0.42 -3.25 11.00
N ALA A 131 0.40 -3.75 12.24
CA ALA A 131 1.57 -4.37 12.87
C ALA A 131 1.97 -5.70 12.19
N GLN A 132 0.99 -6.53 11.84
CA GLN A 132 1.23 -7.83 11.23
C GLN A 132 1.82 -7.70 9.81
N CYS A 133 1.31 -6.76 9.01
CA CYS A 133 1.86 -6.50 7.66
C CYS A 133 3.27 -5.92 7.73
N ALA A 134 3.54 -5.01 8.67
CA ALA A 134 4.89 -4.49 8.90
C ALA A 134 5.86 -5.62 9.28
N LEU A 135 5.46 -6.52 10.20
CA LEU A 135 6.26 -7.68 10.60
C LEU A 135 6.42 -8.69 9.45
N ALA A 136 5.44 -8.79 8.56
CA ALA A 136 5.49 -9.65 7.39
C ALA A 136 6.40 -9.11 6.27
N GLY A 137 6.84 -7.85 6.36
CA GLY A 137 7.77 -7.24 5.40
C GLY A 137 7.11 -6.33 4.36
N ALA A 138 5.91 -5.81 4.64
CA ALA A 138 5.37 -4.71 3.83
C ALA A 138 6.18 -3.43 4.08
N ASP A 139 6.50 -2.70 3.01
CA ASP A 139 7.22 -1.43 3.09
C ASP A 139 6.27 -0.28 3.46
N ILE A 140 5.04 -0.36 2.99
CA ILE A 140 4.00 0.67 3.11
C ILE A 140 2.67 0.00 3.47
N ALA A 141 1.77 0.72 4.14
CA ALA A 141 0.39 0.30 4.33
C ALA A 141 -0.59 1.43 3.97
N THR A 142 -1.64 1.10 3.22
CA THR A 142 -2.78 1.99 3.03
C THR A 142 -3.78 1.76 4.14
N VAL A 143 -3.80 2.66 5.11
CA VAL A 143 -4.61 2.51 6.33
C VAL A 143 -5.78 3.49 6.29
N PRO A 144 -7.04 3.03 6.37
CA PRO A 144 -8.19 3.91 6.54
C PRO A 144 -8.05 4.77 7.80
N TYR A 145 -8.51 6.02 7.74
CA TYR A 145 -8.41 6.96 8.86
C TYR A 145 -8.93 6.39 10.17
N GLN A 146 -10.10 5.72 10.14
CA GLN A 146 -10.69 5.12 11.35
C GLN A 146 -9.79 4.03 11.96
N VAL A 147 -9.20 3.17 11.12
CA VAL A 147 -8.26 2.11 11.58
C VAL A 147 -7.02 2.73 12.21
N LEU A 148 -6.51 3.83 11.62
CA LEU A 148 -5.37 4.55 12.17
C LEU A 148 -5.72 5.13 13.56
N MET A 149 -6.89 5.76 13.71
CA MET A 149 -7.37 6.28 14.99
C MET A 149 -7.61 5.18 16.02
N ASP A 150 -8.09 4.01 15.59
CA ASP A 150 -8.30 2.86 16.49
C ASP A 150 -6.97 2.25 16.96
N THR A 151 -5.90 2.39 16.17
CA THR A 151 -4.54 1.96 16.59
C THR A 151 -4.00 2.76 17.79
N LEU A 152 -4.50 3.99 18.01
CA LEU A 152 -4.12 4.82 19.16
C LEU A 152 -4.83 4.42 20.44
N LYS A 153 -5.92 3.66 20.36
CA LYS A 153 -6.77 3.33 21.51
C LYS A 153 -6.27 2.04 22.18
N HIS A 154 -6.00 2.14 23.49
CA HIS A 154 -5.67 0.96 24.29
C HIS A 154 -6.14 1.16 25.74
N PRO A 155 -6.95 0.22 26.31
CA PRO A 155 -7.48 0.37 27.68
C PRO A 155 -6.40 0.59 28.74
N LEU A 156 -5.24 -0.08 28.60
CA LEU A 156 -4.13 0.08 29.54
C LEU A 156 -3.46 1.47 29.45
N THR A 157 -3.50 2.12 28.32
CA THR A 157 -3.02 3.50 28.17
C THR A 157 -3.89 4.45 28.97
N ASP A 158 -5.20 4.33 28.87
CA ASP A 158 -6.16 5.17 29.61
C ASP A 158 -6.02 4.95 31.12
N ILE A 159 -5.94 3.70 31.56
CA ILE A 159 -5.71 3.33 32.97
C ILE A 159 -4.36 3.87 33.46
N GLY A 160 -3.30 3.78 32.64
CA GLY A 160 -1.97 4.29 32.97
C GLY A 160 -1.96 5.80 33.17
N ILE A 161 -2.61 6.55 32.27
CA ILE A 161 -2.74 8.01 32.35
C ILE A 161 -3.47 8.40 33.65
N ALA A 162 -4.60 7.76 33.95
CA ALA A 162 -5.37 8.03 35.16
C ALA A 162 -4.54 7.76 36.42
N ARG A 163 -3.75 6.68 36.44
CA ARG A 163 -2.86 6.33 37.56
C ARG A 163 -1.75 7.38 37.73
N PHE A 164 -1.06 7.77 36.67
CA PHE A 164 -0.02 8.78 36.74
C PHE A 164 -0.55 10.11 37.28
N LYS A 165 -1.75 10.53 36.84
CA LYS A 165 -2.41 11.74 37.33
C LYS A 165 -2.70 11.65 38.83
N ALA A 166 -3.26 10.53 39.30
CA ALA A 166 -3.56 10.31 40.69
C ALA A 166 -2.31 10.30 41.60
N ASP A 167 -1.22 9.70 41.09
CA ASP A 167 0.05 9.66 41.84
C ASP A 167 0.70 11.05 41.92
N TRP A 168 0.63 11.82 40.84
CA TRP A 168 1.11 13.21 40.83
C TRP A 168 0.36 14.09 41.81
N GLU A 169 -0.98 13.99 41.89
CA GLU A 169 -1.81 14.75 42.80
C GLU A 169 -1.55 14.42 44.30
N LYS A 170 -1.06 13.19 44.60
CA LYS A 170 -0.66 12.81 45.97
C LYS A 170 0.67 13.43 46.41
N THR A 171 1.58 13.63 45.47
CA THR A 171 2.95 14.13 45.75
C THR A 171 3.05 15.65 45.73
N HIS A 172 2.05 16.35 45.22
CA HIS A 172 2.02 17.81 45.10
C HIS A 172 0.90 18.48 45.95
N LYS A 173 0.38 17.76 46.91
CA LYS A 173 -0.38 18.31 48.02
C LYS A 173 0.53 18.52 49.22
#